data_14c9d4089765f4f4ea0f90e6f34af6af
#
_entry.id   14c9d4089765f4f4ea0f90e6f34af6af
#
_cell.length_a   1.000
_cell.length_b   1.000
_cell.length_c   1.000
_cell.angle_alpha   90.00
_cell.angle_beta   90.00
_cell.angle_gamma   90.00
#
_symmetry.space_group_name_H-M   'P 1'
#
loop_
_entity.id
_entity.type
_entity.pdbx_description
1 polymer ?
#
loop_
_entity_poly.entity_id
_entity_poly.type
_entity_poly.pdbx_seq_one_letter_code
_entity_poly.pdbx_strand_id
1 'polypeptide(L)'
;MKSKKLLTALLASSLLISGCSTMKEEKKENPVKNETDKDKVSSSSGDGQYTFKDGKVSMEDIDLKITKYKVIPVGAEGNEYGDSPVIAFWYDTTNKSGKDIINPMSAWFAAFPEGAIQDNDKNKVNKLQVAMHPDKTLVRDQSATIKKDGTVSGAVAYELTDLTTPVKLTAYKGVGGAELGSQEFTVK
;
A
#
# COMPACT_ATOMS: atom_id res chain seq x y z
N MET A 1 23.17 -52.77 13.27
CA MET A 1 24.54 -53.16 12.79
C MET A 1 25.01 -52.13 11.79
N LYS A 2 26.23 -51.65 12.08
CA LYS A 2 27.23 -50.99 11.23
C LYS A 2 27.01 -49.49 10.88
N SER A 3 27.66 -48.73 11.74
CA SER A 3 28.29 -47.41 11.50
C SER A 3 29.24 -47.43 10.28
N LYS A 4 29.39 -46.28 9.63
CA LYS A 4 30.72 -45.81 9.17
C LYS A 4 30.75 -44.28 9.13
N LYS A 5 31.78 -43.81 9.83
CA LYS A 5 32.30 -42.45 9.96
C LYS A 5 33.26 -42.13 8.81
N LEU A 6 33.64 -40.86 8.83
CA LEU A 6 34.89 -40.23 8.30
C LEU A 6 34.63 -39.41 6.99
N LEU A 7 35.27 -38.30 6.71
CA LEU A 7 36.37 -37.52 7.33
C LEU A 7 36.45 -36.14 6.69
N THR A 8 36.74 -35.15 7.48
CA THR A 8 37.43 -33.87 7.36
C THR A 8 38.20 -33.56 6.07
N ALA A 9 38.12 -32.32 5.58
CA ALA A 9 39.26 -31.55 5.09
C ALA A 9 39.04 -30.04 5.17
N LEU A 10 39.83 -29.38 6.00
CA LEU A 10 40.11 -27.95 6.03
C LEU A 10 40.99 -27.58 4.84
N LEU A 11 40.77 -26.39 4.25
CA LEU A 11 41.86 -25.63 3.61
C LEU A 11 41.55 -24.14 3.73
N ALA A 12 42.37 -23.50 4.54
CA ALA A 12 42.50 -22.05 4.66
C ALA A 12 43.43 -21.54 3.58
N SER A 13 43.12 -20.40 2.99
CA SER A 13 44.11 -19.58 2.28
C SER A 13 43.78 -18.12 2.41
N SER A 14 44.57 -17.46 3.22
CA SER A 14 44.70 -16.02 3.39
C SER A 14 45.51 -15.41 2.24
N LEU A 15 45.05 -14.26 1.71
CA LEU A 15 45.94 -13.34 0.99
C LEU A 15 45.54 -11.90 1.31
N LEU A 16 46.41 -11.26 2.06
CA LEU A 16 46.51 -9.84 2.33
C LEU A 16 47.13 -9.14 1.11
N ILE A 17 46.55 -8.05 0.64
CA ILE A 17 47.29 -7.02 -0.10
C ILE A 17 46.92 -5.66 0.48
N SER A 18 47.92 -5.07 1.12
CA SER A 18 48.05 -3.72 1.60
C SER A 18 48.34 -2.77 0.41
N GLY A 19 47.71 -1.62 0.40
CA GLY A 19 47.98 -0.55 -0.53
C GLY A 19 47.60 0.80 0.06
N CYS A 20 48.56 1.41 0.71
CA CYS A 20 48.50 2.76 1.30
C CYS A 20 48.89 3.81 0.23
N SER A 21 48.14 4.91 0.08
CA SER A 21 48.70 6.18 -0.44
C SER A 21 47.84 7.38 0.00
N THR A 22 48.36 8.03 0.91
CA THR A 22 48.58 9.41 1.40
C THR A 22 47.95 10.61 0.66
N MET A 23 47.26 11.40 1.47
CA MET A 23 47.22 12.87 1.66
C MET A 23 47.05 13.84 0.48
N LYS A 24 46.03 14.74 0.57
CA LYS A 24 46.25 16.15 0.92
C LYS A 24 44.98 16.85 1.34
N GLU A 25 45.02 17.48 2.51
CA GLU A 25 44.08 18.52 3.00
C GLU A 25 44.16 19.79 2.15
N GLU A 26 42.98 20.41 1.92
CA GLU A 26 42.92 21.87 1.93
C GLU A 26 41.57 22.35 2.45
N LYS A 27 41.66 23.09 3.53
CA LYS A 27 40.66 23.76 4.32
C LYS A 27 40.32 25.08 3.67
N LYS A 28 39.03 25.41 3.48
CA LYS A 28 38.58 26.82 3.48
C LYS A 28 37.18 26.91 4.07
N GLU A 29 37.13 27.79 5.05
CA GLU A 29 36.00 28.19 5.88
C GLU A 29 34.92 28.98 5.17
N ASN A 30 33.76 28.92 5.80
CA ASN A 30 32.46 29.57 5.66
C ASN A 30 32.44 31.08 5.31
N PRO A 31 31.26 31.60 4.89
CA PRO A 31 30.37 32.09 5.94
C PRO A 31 28.89 31.76 5.74
N VAL A 32 28.25 31.60 6.91
CA VAL A 32 26.83 31.56 7.22
C VAL A 32 26.05 32.73 6.59
N LYS A 33 24.90 32.43 5.96
CA LYS A 33 23.77 33.34 5.94
C LYS A 33 22.50 32.54 6.21
N ASN A 34 21.89 32.85 7.35
CA ASN A 34 20.49 32.60 7.65
C ASN A 34 19.62 33.39 6.67
N GLU A 35 18.67 32.72 6.04
CA GLU A 35 17.39 33.36 5.75
C GLU A 35 16.29 32.26 5.86
N THR A 36 15.42 32.58 6.78
CA THR A 36 14.12 31.96 7.02
C THR A 36 13.26 32.13 5.78
N ASP A 37 12.80 31.05 5.20
CA ASP A 37 11.51 31.09 4.48
C ASP A 37 10.73 29.85 4.64
N LYS A 38 9.47 30.07 4.96
CA LYS A 38 8.40 29.14 5.22
C LYS A 38 7.91 28.51 3.92
N ASP A 39 7.32 27.34 4.10
CA ASP A 39 6.31 26.74 3.23
C ASP A 39 6.77 26.28 1.84
N LYS A 40 6.90 24.97 1.73
CA LYS A 40 6.09 24.27 0.74
C LYS A 40 6.17 22.77 0.99
N VAL A 41 5.05 22.18 1.37
CA VAL A 41 4.76 20.78 1.10
C VAL A 41 4.99 20.58 -0.40
N SER A 42 6.11 19.97 -0.74
CA SER A 42 6.40 19.57 -2.10
C SER A 42 5.48 18.39 -2.41
N SER A 43 4.36 18.68 -3.04
CA SER A 43 3.67 17.70 -3.85
C SER A 43 4.66 17.22 -4.90
N SER A 44 5.18 16.00 -4.76
CA SER A 44 5.98 15.38 -5.78
C SER A 44 5.16 15.36 -7.06
N SER A 45 5.64 16.01 -8.07
CA SER A 45 5.16 15.98 -9.44
C SER A 45 5.27 14.54 -9.96
N GLY A 46 4.25 13.70 -9.70
CA GLY A 46 3.99 12.55 -10.52
C GLY A 46 3.59 13.07 -11.89
N ASP A 47 4.25 12.56 -12.92
CA ASP A 47 3.85 12.72 -14.31
C ASP A 47 2.31 12.58 -14.35
N GLY A 48 1.56 13.57 -14.85
CA GLY A 48 0.10 13.73 -14.68
C GLY A 48 -0.79 12.60 -15.20
N GLN A 49 -0.21 11.43 -15.45
CA GLN A 49 -0.82 10.20 -15.93
C GLN A 49 -1.29 9.27 -14.80
N TYR A 50 -0.68 9.34 -13.59
CA TYR A 50 -1.00 8.45 -12.47
C TYR A 50 -1.43 9.27 -11.27
N THR A 51 -2.63 9.00 -10.74
CA THR A 51 -3.23 9.82 -9.68
C THR A 51 -4.15 9.01 -8.78
N PHE A 52 -4.34 9.48 -7.55
CA PHE A 52 -5.49 9.13 -6.72
C PHE A 52 -6.24 10.41 -6.33
N LYS A 53 -7.41 10.59 -6.90
CA LYS A 53 -8.26 11.77 -6.66
C LYS A 53 -9.74 11.40 -6.83
N ASP A 54 -10.60 11.98 -6.00
CA ASP A 54 -12.06 11.83 -6.07
C ASP A 54 -12.52 10.35 -6.13
N GLY A 55 -11.87 9.50 -5.32
CA GLY A 55 -12.14 8.06 -5.27
C GLY A 55 -11.62 7.27 -6.46
N LYS A 56 -10.90 7.90 -7.40
CA LYS A 56 -10.35 7.23 -8.58
C LYS A 56 -8.83 7.13 -8.49
N VAL A 57 -8.31 5.91 -8.54
CA VAL A 57 -6.89 5.61 -8.79
C VAL A 57 -6.69 5.33 -10.27
N SER A 58 -5.75 6.03 -10.89
CA SER A 58 -5.32 5.74 -12.26
C SER A 58 -3.86 5.31 -12.25
N MET A 59 -3.57 4.14 -12.82
CA MET A 59 -2.22 3.58 -12.97
C MET A 59 -2.02 3.08 -14.41
N GLU A 60 -0.82 2.60 -14.74
CA GLU A 60 -0.48 2.12 -16.08
C GLU A 60 -1.41 0.99 -16.55
N ASP A 61 -1.57 -0.02 -15.72
CA ASP A 61 -2.27 -1.26 -16.06
C ASP A 61 -3.74 -1.26 -15.67
N ILE A 62 -4.13 -0.43 -14.70
CA ILE A 62 -5.48 -0.43 -14.13
C ILE A 62 -6.02 0.98 -13.89
N ASP A 63 -7.34 1.11 -13.97
CA ASP A 63 -8.12 2.16 -13.29
C ASP A 63 -8.95 1.48 -12.20
N LEU A 64 -8.95 2.05 -11.00
CA LEU A 64 -9.80 1.62 -9.89
C LEU A 64 -10.65 2.82 -9.45
N LYS A 65 -11.96 2.64 -9.36
CA LYS A 65 -12.91 3.68 -8.94
C LYS A 65 -13.70 3.21 -7.73
N ILE A 66 -13.55 3.87 -6.60
CA ILE A 66 -14.43 3.68 -5.44
C ILE A 66 -15.81 4.24 -5.81
N THR A 67 -16.80 3.36 -5.86
CA THR A 67 -18.18 3.73 -6.27
C THR A 67 -19.06 4.02 -5.06
N LYS A 68 -18.74 3.43 -3.90
CA LYS A 68 -19.49 3.60 -2.65
C LYS A 68 -18.60 3.23 -1.47
N TYR A 69 -18.86 3.86 -0.33
CA TYR A 69 -18.39 3.36 0.96
C TYR A 69 -19.49 3.46 2.01
N LYS A 70 -19.41 2.64 3.05
CA LYS A 70 -20.41 2.60 4.12
C LYS A 70 -19.77 2.04 5.40
N VAL A 71 -20.13 2.60 6.54
CA VAL A 71 -19.90 1.97 7.84
C VAL A 71 -21.00 0.95 8.11
N ILE A 72 -20.61 -0.29 8.44
CA ILE A 72 -21.52 -1.40 8.71
C ILE A 72 -21.31 -1.82 10.18
N PRO A 73 -22.35 -1.65 11.03
CA PRO A 73 -22.27 -2.09 12.43
C PRO A 73 -22.21 -3.63 12.53
N VAL A 74 -21.75 -4.10 13.69
CA VAL A 74 -21.75 -5.53 14.03
C VAL A 74 -23.18 -6.08 13.93
N GLY A 75 -23.32 -7.29 13.36
CA GLY A 75 -24.57 -8.00 13.19
C GLY A 75 -25.44 -7.52 12.02
N ALA A 76 -25.04 -6.44 11.31
CA ALA A 76 -25.74 -5.99 10.12
C ALA A 76 -25.27 -6.75 8.87
N GLU A 77 -26.10 -6.71 7.81
CA GLU A 77 -25.77 -7.31 6.51
C GLU A 77 -24.42 -6.80 6.00
N GLY A 78 -23.51 -7.74 5.68
CA GLY A 78 -22.13 -7.48 5.30
C GLY A 78 -21.14 -7.41 6.46
N ASN A 79 -21.61 -7.53 7.72
CA ASN A 79 -20.81 -7.67 8.94
C ASN A 79 -21.53 -8.51 9.99
N GLU A 80 -22.17 -9.61 9.54
CA GLU A 80 -23.04 -10.43 10.40
C GLU A 80 -22.28 -11.16 11.51
N TYR A 81 -21.00 -11.43 11.29
CA TYR A 81 -20.16 -12.25 12.18
C TYR A 81 -18.91 -11.51 12.68
N GLY A 82 -18.79 -10.20 12.41
CA GLY A 82 -17.67 -9.41 12.88
C GLY A 82 -17.81 -9.03 14.36
N ASP A 83 -16.68 -8.80 15.01
CA ASP A 83 -16.60 -8.34 16.41
C ASP A 83 -16.53 -6.82 16.55
N SER A 84 -16.27 -6.12 15.44
CA SER A 84 -16.14 -4.66 15.36
C SER A 84 -16.97 -4.10 14.21
N PRO A 85 -17.42 -2.83 14.29
CA PRO A 85 -17.93 -2.14 13.11
C PRO A 85 -16.87 -2.11 12.01
N VAL A 86 -17.28 -2.15 10.75
CA VAL A 86 -16.37 -2.09 9.61
C VAL A 86 -16.68 -0.90 8.72
N ILE A 87 -15.65 -0.37 8.03
CA ILE A 87 -15.83 0.47 6.84
C ILE A 87 -15.69 -0.41 5.62
N ALA A 88 -16.70 -0.45 4.78
CA ALA A 88 -16.72 -1.20 3.53
C ALA A 88 -16.62 -0.27 2.34
N PHE A 89 -15.84 -0.67 1.33
CA PHE A 89 -15.67 0.03 0.06
C PHE A 89 -16.12 -0.88 -1.08
N TRP A 90 -16.95 -0.38 -1.97
CA TRP A 90 -17.26 -0.99 -3.27
C TRP A 90 -16.53 -0.23 -4.35
N TYR A 91 -15.96 -0.93 -5.29
CA TYR A 91 -15.14 -0.33 -6.33
C TYR A 91 -15.22 -1.10 -7.64
N ASP A 92 -14.97 -0.40 -8.73
CA ASP A 92 -14.83 -0.98 -10.05
C ASP A 92 -13.36 -1.00 -10.45
N THR A 93 -12.89 -2.10 -11.02
CA THR A 93 -11.55 -2.25 -11.55
C THR A 93 -11.61 -2.46 -13.05
N THR A 94 -10.91 -1.61 -13.81
CA THR A 94 -10.74 -1.75 -15.26
C THR A 94 -9.32 -2.19 -15.58
N ASN A 95 -9.15 -3.28 -16.34
CA ASN A 95 -7.85 -3.75 -16.84
C ASN A 95 -7.51 -3.04 -18.15
N LYS A 96 -6.53 -2.13 -18.16
CA LYS A 96 -6.07 -1.39 -19.33
C LYS A 96 -5.02 -2.13 -20.14
N SER A 97 -4.24 -2.99 -19.52
CA SER A 97 -3.07 -3.65 -20.13
C SER A 97 -3.39 -5.00 -20.76
N GLY A 98 -4.45 -5.66 -20.33
CA GLY A 98 -4.78 -7.03 -20.72
C GLY A 98 -3.92 -8.10 -20.05
N LYS A 99 -3.19 -7.77 -18.97
CA LYS A 99 -2.48 -8.76 -18.14
C LYS A 99 -3.47 -9.70 -17.44
N ASP A 100 -3.24 -11.01 -17.52
CA ASP A 100 -4.14 -12.03 -16.96
C ASP A 100 -4.15 -12.12 -15.42
N ILE A 101 -3.23 -11.42 -14.75
CA ILE A 101 -3.14 -11.38 -13.28
C ILE A 101 -4.06 -10.33 -12.65
N ILE A 102 -4.71 -9.48 -13.45
CA ILE A 102 -5.54 -8.38 -12.95
C ILE A 102 -6.92 -8.91 -12.61
N ASN A 103 -7.27 -8.77 -11.33
CA ASN A 103 -8.60 -9.03 -10.77
C ASN A 103 -8.91 -7.94 -9.73
N PRO A 104 -10.17 -7.78 -9.30
CA PRO A 104 -10.54 -6.71 -8.35
C PRO A 104 -9.70 -6.72 -7.06
N MET A 105 -9.51 -7.88 -6.44
CA MET A 105 -8.77 -7.99 -5.18
C MET A 105 -7.29 -7.61 -5.35
N SER A 106 -6.62 -8.16 -6.37
CA SER A 106 -5.20 -7.83 -6.63
C SER A 106 -5.00 -6.36 -6.95
N ALA A 107 -5.93 -5.76 -7.69
CA ALA A 107 -5.90 -4.34 -8.04
C ALA A 107 -6.04 -3.44 -6.80
N TRP A 108 -6.95 -3.78 -5.87
CA TRP A 108 -7.10 -3.04 -4.62
C TRP A 108 -5.83 -3.03 -3.79
N PHE A 109 -5.24 -4.20 -3.53
CA PHE A 109 -4.02 -4.30 -2.72
C PHE A 109 -2.78 -3.74 -3.42
N ALA A 110 -2.75 -3.74 -4.75
CA ALA A 110 -1.69 -3.06 -5.50
C ALA A 110 -1.82 -1.53 -5.43
N ALA A 111 -3.04 -1.01 -5.46
CA ALA A 111 -3.30 0.43 -5.33
C ALA A 111 -3.08 0.94 -3.90
N PHE A 112 -3.50 0.17 -2.90
CA PHE A 112 -3.46 0.54 -1.47
C PHE A 112 -2.62 -0.45 -0.64
N PRO A 113 -1.29 -0.56 -0.88
CA PRO A 113 -0.43 -1.54 -0.20
C PRO A 113 -0.28 -1.30 1.30
N GLU A 114 -0.52 -0.07 1.77
CA GLU A 114 -0.54 0.28 3.18
C GLU A 114 -1.85 -0.12 3.88
N GLY A 115 -2.89 -0.47 3.12
CA GLY A 115 -4.23 -0.71 3.62
C GLY A 115 -4.95 0.57 4.03
N ALA A 116 -5.94 0.42 4.89
CA ALA A 116 -6.69 1.52 5.49
C ALA A 116 -6.10 1.90 6.85
N ILE A 117 -6.06 3.19 7.16
CA ILE A 117 -5.45 3.73 8.38
C ILE A 117 -6.45 4.62 9.12
N GLN A 118 -6.60 4.44 10.44
CA GLN A 118 -7.18 5.44 11.34
C GLN A 118 -6.05 6.07 12.16
N ASP A 119 -5.80 7.37 11.96
CA ASP A 119 -4.73 8.10 12.68
C ASP A 119 -5.26 8.58 14.04
N ASN A 120 -5.47 7.63 14.95
CA ASN A 120 -6.01 7.82 16.29
C ASN A 120 -5.04 7.43 17.41
N ASP A 121 -3.79 7.13 17.09
CA ASP A 121 -2.75 6.80 18.08
C ASP A 121 -1.55 7.74 17.89
N LYS A 122 -1.17 8.47 18.95
CA LYS A 122 -0.06 9.44 18.90
C LYS A 122 1.34 8.83 18.75
N ASN A 123 1.48 7.53 18.93
CA ASN A 123 2.79 6.86 18.98
C ASN A 123 3.02 5.87 17.83
N LYS A 124 1.96 5.39 17.18
CA LYS A 124 2.04 4.36 16.15
C LYS A 124 1.00 4.55 15.06
N VAL A 125 1.32 4.08 13.87
CA VAL A 125 0.37 4.00 12.76
C VAL A 125 -0.64 2.90 13.04
N ASN A 126 -1.91 3.25 13.13
CA ASN A 126 -3.01 2.29 13.31
C ASN A 126 -3.53 1.81 11.94
N LYS A 127 -2.92 0.74 11.41
CA LYS A 127 -3.39 0.04 10.21
C LYS A 127 -4.57 -0.87 10.57
N LEU A 128 -5.68 -0.69 9.88
CA LEU A 128 -6.90 -1.45 10.12
C LEU A 128 -6.78 -2.87 9.56
N GLN A 129 -7.35 -3.84 10.28
CA GLN A 129 -7.42 -5.22 9.82
C GLN A 129 -8.46 -5.35 8.70
N VAL A 130 -8.13 -6.18 7.69
CA VAL A 130 -9.10 -6.55 6.65
C VAL A 130 -10.16 -7.45 7.28
N ALA A 131 -11.41 -7.06 7.14
CA ALA A 131 -12.57 -7.80 7.62
C ALA A 131 -13.08 -8.81 6.58
N MET A 132 -14.14 -9.53 6.94
CA MET A 132 -14.85 -10.41 6.00
C MET A 132 -15.39 -9.60 4.82
N HIS A 133 -15.52 -10.24 3.66
CA HIS A 133 -16.04 -9.61 2.45
C HIS A 133 -17.46 -9.08 2.68
N PRO A 134 -17.71 -7.78 2.46
CA PRO A 134 -18.95 -7.13 2.88
C PRO A 134 -20.15 -7.40 1.96
N ASP A 135 -19.92 -8.02 0.79
CA ASP A 135 -20.94 -8.23 -0.22
C ASP A 135 -20.88 -9.63 -0.80
N LYS A 136 -21.82 -10.49 -0.39
CA LYS A 136 -21.87 -11.90 -0.80
C LYS A 136 -22.04 -12.10 -2.31
N THR A 137 -22.61 -11.10 -3.00
CA THR A 137 -22.84 -11.18 -4.45
C THR A 137 -21.55 -11.00 -5.25
N LEU A 138 -20.54 -10.30 -4.69
CA LEU A 138 -19.27 -10.01 -5.34
C LEU A 138 -18.14 -10.98 -4.94
N VAL A 139 -18.35 -11.88 -3.96
CA VAL A 139 -17.31 -12.81 -3.47
C VAL A 139 -16.69 -13.63 -4.61
N ARG A 140 -17.51 -14.07 -5.56
CA ARG A 140 -17.05 -14.90 -6.69
C ARG A 140 -16.17 -14.12 -7.64
N ASP A 141 -16.50 -12.85 -7.86
CA ASP A 141 -15.88 -12.02 -8.89
C ASP A 141 -14.61 -11.32 -8.42
N GLN A 142 -14.39 -11.25 -7.09
CA GLN A 142 -13.20 -10.58 -6.53
C GLN A 142 -11.86 -11.14 -7.02
N SER A 143 -11.80 -12.41 -7.41
CA SER A 143 -10.62 -13.09 -7.96
C SER A 143 -10.74 -13.41 -9.45
N ALA A 144 -11.81 -12.98 -10.12
CA ALA A 144 -12.01 -13.23 -11.54
C ALA A 144 -11.02 -12.40 -12.38
N THR A 145 -10.31 -13.04 -13.30
CA THR A 145 -9.43 -12.36 -14.25
C THR A 145 -10.24 -11.40 -15.13
N ILE A 146 -9.81 -10.14 -15.15
CA ILE A 146 -10.45 -9.09 -15.96
C ILE A 146 -9.80 -9.07 -17.35
N LYS A 147 -10.59 -9.22 -18.38
CA LYS A 147 -10.11 -9.08 -19.77
C LYS A 147 -9.65 -7.66 -20.04
N LYS A 148 -8.78 -7.49 -21.04
CA LYS A 148 -8.38 -6.15 -21.51
C LYS A 148 -9.62 -5.29 -21.79
N ASP A 149 -9.58 -4.04 -21.30
CA ASP A 149 -10.64 -3.04 -21.37
C ASP A 149 -11.95 -3.45 -20.64
N GLY A 150 -11.97 -4.62 -19.99
CA GLY A 150 -13.08 -5.07 -19.15
C GLY A 150 -13.06 -4.40 -17.78
N THR A 151 -14.24 -4.32 -17.18
CA THR A 151 -14.44 -3.80 -15.82
C THR A 151 -15.19 -4.80 -14.98
N VAL A 152 -14.70 -5.05 -13.75
CA VAL A 152 -15.34 -5.94 -12.78
C VAL A 152 -15.39 -5.23 -11.42
N SER A 153 -16.54 -5.34 -10.75
CA SER A 153 -16.75 -4.78 -9.43
C SER A 153 -16.17 -5.67 -8.34
N GLY A 154 -15.67 -5.06 -7.28
CA GLY A 154 -15.17 -5.70 -6.07
C GLY A 154 -15.64 -4.96 -4.84
N ALA A 155 -15.41 -5.59 -3.68
CA ALA A 155 -15.61 -4.94 -2.38
C ALA A 155 -14.55 -5.39 -1.39
N VAL A 156 -14.27 -4.54 -0.40
CA VAL A 156 -13.38 -4.83 0.72
C VAL A 156 -13.91 -4.14 1.96
N ALA A 157 -13.65 -4.70 3.13
CA ALA A 157 -13.97 -4.07 4.40
C ALA A 157 -12.78 -4.08 5.34
N TYR A 158 -12.74 -3.11 6.25
CA TYR A 158 -11.74 -2.97 7.30
C TYR A 158 -12.39 -2.77 8.64
N GLU A 159 -11.88 -3.43 9.68
CA GLU A 159 -12.35 -3.27 11.06
C GLU A 159 -11.99 -1.90 11.59
N LEU A 160 -12.99 -1.18 12.10
CA LEU A 160 -12.80 0.13 12.70
C LEU A 160 -12.37 0.00 14.16
N THR A 161 -11.42 0.82 14.58
CA THR A 161 -10.99 0.90 15.97
C THR A 161 -11.76 1.97 16.77
N ASP A 162 -12.37 2.94 16.07
CA ASP A 162 -13.34 3.91 16.61
C ASP A 162 -14.29 4.41 15.52
N LEU A 163 -15.34 5.15 15.92
CA LEU A 163 -16.37 5.70 15.03
C LEU A 163 -16.28 7.22 14.88
N THR A 164 -15.14 7.81 15.15
CA THR A 164 -14.92 9.28 15.10
C THR A 164 -13.79 9.69 14.19
N THR A 165 -12.71 8.91 14.16
CA THR A 165 -11.53 9.18 13.34
C THR A 165 -11.77 8.76 11.91
N PRO A 166 -11.59 9.63 10.91
CA PRO A 166 -11.71 9.27 9.51
C PRO A 166 -10.74 8.13 9.12
N VAL A 167 -11.13 7.35 8.14
CA VAL A 167 -10.26 6.32 7.53
C VAL A 167 -9.55 6.93 6.34
N LYS A 168 -8.22 6.85 6.35
CA LYS A 168 -7.37 7.31 5.25
C LYS A 168 -6.94 6.14 4.38
N LEU A 169 -7.11 6.29 3.07
CA LEU A 169 -6.49 5.47 2.04
C LEU A 169 -5.41 6.29 1.34
N THR A 170 -4.22 5.71 1.17
CA THR A 170 -3.14 6.30 0.38
C THR A 170 -2.80 5.35 -0.76
N ALA A 171 -2.93 5.84 -1.99
CA ALA A 171 -2.61 5.05 -3.17
C ALA A 171 -1.15 5.22 -3.58
N TYR A 172 -0.58 4.14 -4.11
CA TYR A 172 0.80 4.08 -4.57
C TYR A 172 0.87 3.48 -5.99
N LYS A 173 1.94 3.78 -6.71
CA LYS A 173 2.25 3.14 -8.01
C LYS A 173 2.76 1.72 -7.79
N GLY A 174 1.87 0.84 -7.30
CA GLY A 174 2.20 -0.51 -6.89
C GLY A 174 2.99 -0.56 -5.57
N VAL A 175 3.35 -1.77 -5.14
CA VAL A 175 4.10 -2.02 -3.90
C VAL A 175 5.49 -1.40 -3.99
N GLY A 176 5.82 -0.51 -3.05
CA GLY A 176 7.10 0.21 -3.03
C GLY A 176 7.25 1.33 -4.07
N GLY A 177 6.18 1.64 -4.82
CA GLY A 177 6.15 2.74 -5.78
C GLY A 177 5.92 4.11 -5.14
N ALA A 178 5.93 5.16 -5.96
CA ALA A 178 5.64 6.53 -5.52
C ALA A 178 4.18 6.67 -5.08
N GLU A 179 3.93 7.55 -4.12
CA GLU A 179 2.59 7.93 -3.69
C GLU A 179 1.85 8.67 -4.82
N LEU A 180 0.61 8.29 -5.06
CA LEU A 180 -0.28 8.88 -6.07
C LEU A 180 -1.28 9.88 -5.47
N GLY A 181 -1.39 9.90 -4.16
CA GLY A 181 -2.29 10.74 -3.38
C GLY A 181 -2.98 9.98 -2.26
N SER A 182 -3.72 10.70 -1.44
CA SER A 182 -4.49 10.14 -0.33
C SER A 182 -5.87 10.77 -0.23
N GLN A 183 -6.82 10.04 0.36
CA GLN A 183 -8.18 10.50 0.62
C GLN A 183 -8.68 9.98 1.96
N GLU A 184 -9.42 10.82 2.67
CA GLU A 184 -10.10 10.47 3.92
C GLU A 184 -11.57 10.17 3.68
N PHE A 185 -12.09 9.21 4.45
CA PHE A 185 -13.47 8.75 4.43
C PHE A 185 -14.04 8.84 5.83
N THR A 186 -15.13 9.56 5.97
CA THR A 186 -15.79 9.73 7.27
C THR A 186 -16.46 8.44 7.73
N VAL A 187 -16.48 8.21 9.04
CA VAL A 187 -17.10 7.03 9.67
C VAL A 187 -18.44 7.31 10.34
N LYS A 188 -19.06 8.44 9.98
CA LYS A 188 -20.39 8.88 10.49
C LYS A 188 -21.48 8.52 9.50
#